data_9a71ca5e064856e67366973827e0cfa2
#
_entry.id   9a71ca5e064856e67366973827e0cfa2
#
_cell.length_a   1.000
_cell.length_b   1.000
_cell.length_c   1.000
_cell.angle_alpha   90.00
_cell.angle_beta   90.00
_cell.angle_gamma   90.00
#
_symmetry.space_group_name_H-M   'P 1'
#
loop_
_entity.id
_entity.type
_entity.pdbx_description
1 polymer ?
#
loop_
_entity_poly.entity_id
_entity_poly.type
_entity_poly.pdbx_seq_one_letter_code
_entity_poly.pdbx_strand_id
1 'polypeptide(L)'
;LKIFIEFVFFWILIQFLQAMNIARFDDEIAIKLCALYFLMQILIGRYQGKVLLMYDEIRLLVLSHVGFFFASFLVFPFYSWTFRKLYGFVFLTIFLFVFAGFNSRYTHKWFRKKYKHNTLIVGVGHTAAQLAFVCRGNSYSLLDVQGFVNCKSYGIHQEQIVSENRTIGIEDVDS
;
A
#
# COMPACT_ATOMS: atom_id res chain seq x y z
N LEU A 1 0.66 -12.31 -0.47
CA LEU A 1 -0.43 -12.28 -1.46
C LEU A 1 -0.19 -11.20 -2.52
N LYS A 2 0.01 -9.92 -2.15
CA LYS A 2 0.20 -8.78 -3.07
C LYS A 2 1.32 -9.04 -4.09
N ILE A 3 2.49 -9.46 -3.64
CA ILE A 3 3.65 -9.79 -4.48
C ILE A 3 3.32 -10.90 -5.48
N PHE A 4 2.66 -11.96 -5.00
CA PHE A 4 2.32 -13.12 -5.85
C PHE A 4 1.35 -12.73 -6.97
N ILE A 5 0.32 -11.92 -6.65
CA ILE A 5 -0.64 -11.44 -7.64
C ILE A 5 0.06 -10.56 -8.70
N GLU A 6 0.96 -9.66 -8.27
CA GLU A 6 1.72 -8.82 -9.20
C GLU A 6 2.68 -9.64 -10.05
N PHE A 7 3.29 -10.70 -9.49
CA PHE A 7 4.15 -11.62 -10.24
C PHE A 7 3.39 -12.34 -11.34
N VAL A 8 2.26 -12.93 -11.01
CA VAL A 8 1.40 -13.63 -11.99
C VAL A 8 0.94 -12.65 -13.08
N PHE A 9 0.50 -11.45 -12.69
CA PHE A 9 0.07 -10.43 -13.65
C PHE A 9 1.19 -9.97 -14.57
N PHE A 10 2.42 -9.82 -14.06
CA PHE A 10 3.58 -9.47 -14.87
C PHE A 10 3.80 -10.47 -16.00
N TRP A 11 3.74 -11.77 -15.69
CA TRP A 11 3.91 -12.83 -16.69
C TRP A 11 2.76 -12.88 -17.69
N ILE A 12 1.53 -12.77 -17.23
CA ILE A 12 0.35 -12.70 -18.11
C ILE A 12 0.48 -11.51 -19.09
N LEU A 13 0.93 -10.36 -18.59
CA LEU A 13 1.08 -9.17 -19.41
C LEU A 13 2.17 -9.32 -20.46
N ILE A 14 3.31 -9.93 -20.13
CA ILE A 14 4.36 -10.24 -21.12
C ILE A 14 3.83 -11.18 -22.20
N GLN A 15 3.15 -12.25 -21.83
CA GLN A 15 2.56 -13.18 -22.79
C GLN A 15 1.51 -12.48 -23.67
N PHE A 16 0.72 -11.62 -23.10
CA PHE A 16 -0.27 -10.81 -23.83
C PHE A 16 0.41 -9.87 -24.85
N LEU A 17 1.46 -9.15 -24.47
CA LEU A 17 2.22 -8.26 -25.37
C LEU A 17 2.87 -9.03 -26.51
N GLN A 18 3.34 -10.25 -26.26
CA GLN A 18 3.89 -11.15 -27.28
C GLN A 18 2.80 -11.66 -28.23
N ALA A 19 1.68 -12.11 -27.68
CA ALA A 19 0.55 -12.60 -28.48
C ALA A 19 -0.05 -11.53 -29.41
N MET A 20 -0.16 -10.30 -28.90
CA MET A 20 -0.61 -9.14 -29.67
C MET A 20 0.46 -8.61 -30.64
N ASN A 21 1.62 -9.23 -30.66
CA ASN A 21 2.76 -8.83 -31.50
C ASN A 21 3.22 -7.37 -31.28
N ILE A 22 2.89 -6.80 -30.12
CA ILE A 22 3.30 -5.43 -29.72
C ILE A 22 4.79 -5.40 -29.38
N ALA A 23 5.24 -6.37 -28.57
CA ALA A 23 6.65 -6.53 -28.23
C ALA A 23 7.01 -8.00 -28.13
N ARG A 24 8.24 -8.34 -28.52
CA ARG A 24 8.85 -9.64 -28.26
C ARG A 24 10.02 -9.44 -27.30
N PHE A 25 9.84 -9.88 -26.07
CA PHE A 25 10.93 -9.95 -25.11
C PHE A 25 11.46 -11.38 -25.11
N ASP A 26 12.75 -11.54 -25.26
CA ASP A 26 13.41 -12.83 -25.07
C ASP A 26 13.22 -13.24 -23.60
N ASP A 27 13.10 -14.53 -23.30
CA ASP A 27 12.82 -15.01 -21.96
C ASP A 27 13.85 -14.51 -20.93
N GLU A 28 15.11 -14.39 -21.34
CA GLU A 28 16.17 -13.83 -20.50
C GLU A 28 15.90 -12.37 -20.13
N ILE A 29 15.48 -11.57 -21.10
CA ILE A 29 15.14 -10.15 -20.87
C ILE A 29 13.90 -10.05 -19.99
N ALA A 30 12.89 -10.89 -20.22
CA ALA A 30 11.67 -10.93 -19.44
C ALA A 30 11.94 -11.25 -17.96
N ILE A 31 12.79 -12.25 -17.68
CA ILE A 31 13.19 -12.64 -16.33
C ILE A 31 13.97 -11.51 -15.65
N LYS A 32 14.92 -10.87 -16.36
CA LYS A 32 15.70 -9.75 -15.82
C LYS A 32 14.81 -8.54 -15.51
N LEU A 33 13.85 -8.21 -16.39
CA LEU A 33 12.88 -7.14 -16.16
C LEU A 33 11.98 -7.44 -14.96
N CYS A 34 11.52 -8.69 -14.81
CA CYS A 34 10.73 -9.12 -13.67
C CYS A 34 11.52 -8.98 -12.36
N ALA A 35 12.75 -9.49 -12.34
CA ALA A 35 13.63 -9.38 -11.17
C ALA A 35 13.90 -7.93 -10.80
N LEU A 36 14.20 -7.08 -11.77
CA LEU A 36 14.44 -5.66 -11.57
C LEU A 36 13.19 -4.93 -11.06
N TYR A 37 12.01 -5.25 -11.59
CA TYR A 37 10.74 -4.71 -11.11
C TYR A 37 10.54 -4.99 -9.63
N PHE A 38 10.65 -6.25 -9.20
CA PHE A 38 10.46 -6.60 -7.79
C PHE A 38 11.57 -6.06 -6.89
N LEU A 39 12.81 -6.04 -7.37
CA LEU A 39 13.91 -5.42 -6.65
C LEU A 39 13.61 -3.95 -6.34
N MET A 40 13.16 -3.18 -7.31
CA MET A 40 12.81 -1.78 -7.11
C MET A 40 11.61 -1.59 -6.15
N GLN A 41 10.61 -2.45 -6.22
CA GLN A 41 9.47 -2.41 -5.29
C GLN A 41 9.92 -2.68 -3.84
N ILE A 42 10.86 -3.60 -3.64
CA ILE A 42 11.40 -3.96 -2.33
C ILE A 42 12.31 -2.85 -1.79
N LEU A 43 13.23 -2.33 -2.60
CA LEU A 43 14.18 -1.27 -2.22
C LEU A 43 13.46 0.00 -1.77
N ILE A 44 12.37 0.38 -2.45
CA ILE A 44 11.57 1.55 -2.12
C ILE A 44 10.65 1.29 -0.92
N GLY A 45 10.55 0.03 -0.47
CA GLY A 45 9.79 -0.34 0.73
C GLY A 45 8.28 -0.45 0.52
N ARG A 46 7.82 -0.58 -0.74
CA ARG A 46 6.38 -0.68 -1.05
C ARG A 46 5.72 -1.92 -0.43
N TYR A 47 6.47 -3.00 -0.22
CA TYR A 47 5.97 -4.23 0.40
C TYR A 47 6.20 -4.30 1.91
N GLN A 48 6.76 -3.25 2.51
CA GLN A 48 6.84 -3.17 3.96
C GLN A 48 5.41 -3.08 4.52
N GLY A 49 5.09 -3.97 5.49
CA GLY A 49 3.74 -4.09 6.08
C GLY A 49 3.31 -2.90 6.95
N LYS A 50 3.81 -1.71 6.69
CA LYS A 50 3.41 -0.49 7.38
C LYS A 50 2.02 -0.07 6.91
N VAL A 51 1.20 0.37 7.86
CA VAL A 51 -0.07 1.04 7.55
C VAL A 51 0.27 2.41 6.99
N LEU A 52 0.31 2.51 5.67
CA LEU A 52 0.58 3.75 4.98
C LEU A 52 -0.72 4.52 4.75
N LEU A 53 -0.64 5.84 4.85
CA LEU A 53 -1.68 6.71 4.33
C LEU A 53 -1.78 6.54 2.80
N MET A 54 -2.95 6.75 2.25
CA MET A 54 -3.18 6.60 0.80
C MET A 54 -2.18 7.41 -0.03
N TYR A 55 -1.82 8.61 0.44
CA TYR A 55 -0.83 9.47 -0.20
C TYR A 55 0.57 8.85 -0.24
N ASP A 56 1.00 8.28 0.87
CA ASP A 56 2.31 7.63 0.95
C ASP A 56 2.38 6.39 0.06
N GLU A 57 1.29 5.64 -0.03
CA GLU A 57 1.21 4.47 -0.91
C GLU A 57 1.31 4.86 -2.39
N ILE A 58 0.61 5.91 -2.80
CA ILE A 58 0.70 6.45 -4.17
C ILE A 58 2.11 6.96 -4.44
N ARG A 59 2.70 7.69 -3.50
CA ARG A 59 4.08 8.20 -3.62
C ARG A 59 5.08 7.07 -3.80
N LEU A 60 5.01 6.01 -2.99
CA LEU A 60 5.89 4.86 -3.12
C LEU A 60 5.66 4.11 -4.44
N LEU A 61 4.40 4.01 -4.89
CA LEU A 61 4.04 3.40 -6.17
C LEU A 61 4.67 4.17 -7.33
N VAL A 62 4.53 5.50 -7.37
CA VAL A 62 5.14 6.34 -8.40
C VAL A 62 6.65 6.20 -8.37
N LEU A 63 7.27 6.34 -7.21
CA LEU A 63 8.72 6.30 -7.05
C LEU A 63 9.30 4.96 -7.51
N SER A 64 8.64 3.84 -7.18
CA SER A 64 9.08 2.51 -7.59
C SER A 64 8.99 2.27 -9.10
N HIS A 65 7.96 2.80 -9.75
CA HIS A 65 7.83 2.65 -11.21
C HIS A 65 8.77 3.58 -11.97
N VAL A 66 8.97 4.80 -11.48
CA VAL A 66 9.99 5.71 -12.03
C VAL A 66 11.38 5.11 -11.85
N GLY A 67 11.69 4.58 -10.67
CA GLY A 67 12.95 3.89 -10.41
C GLY A 67 13.14 2.67 -11.33
N PHE A 68 12.11 1.84 -11.48
CA PHE A 68 12.15 0.70 -12.41
C PHE A 68 12.39 1.13 -13.84
N PHE A 69 11.70 2.18 -14.31
CA PHE A 69 11.87 2.71 -15.66
C PHE A 69 13.32 3.13 -15.93
N PHE A 70 13.89 3.97 -15.08
CA PHE A 70 15.28 4.42 -15.26
C PHE A 70 16.31 3.29 -15.05
N ALA A 71 16.12 2.43 -14.06
CA ALA A 71 17.02 1.31 -13.81
C ALA A 71 17.07 0.33 -14.99
N SER A 72 15.95 0.17 -15.71
CA SER A 72 15.92 -0.68 -16.90
C SER A 72 16.85 -0.17 -18.03
N PHE A 73 16.98 1.14 -18.19
CA PHE A 73 17.93 1.70 -19.17
C PHE A 73 19.39 1.57 -18.72
N LEU A 74 19.64 1.52 -17.41
CA LEU A 74 20.99 1.29 -16.89
C LEU A 74 21.42 -0.18 -17.00
N VAL A 75 20.49 -1.10 -16.78
CA VAL A 75 20.77 -2.55 -16.79
C VAL A 75 20.84 -3.11 -18.21
N PHE A 76 19.99 -2.59 -19.10
CA PHE A 76 19.96 -3.06 -20.48
C PHE A 76 20.66 -2.04 -21.40
N PRO A 77 21.71 -2.43 -22.12
CA PRO A 77 22.43 -1.53 -23.00
C PRO A 77 21.53 -1.03 -24.13
N PHE A 78 21.75 0.20 -24.54
CA PHE A 78 20.92 0.91 -25.53
C PHE A 78 20.73 0.15 -26.86
N TYR A 79 21.73 -0.61 -27.31
CA TYR A 79 21.63 -1.39 -28.52
C TYR A 79 20.67 -2.58 -28.48
N SER A 80 20.26 -3.01 -27.24
CA SER A 80 19.26 -4.07 -27.08
C SER A 80 17.83 -3.55 -27.25
N TRP A 81 17.64 -2.22 -27.24
CA TRP A 81 16.35 -1.57 -27.35
C TRP A 81 15.96 -1.30 -28.79
N THR A 82 15.31 -2.25 -29.46
CA THR A 82 14.60 -1.96 -30.69
C THR A 82 13.40 -1.07 -30.40
N PHE A 83 13.03 -0.19 -31.34
CA PHE A 83 11.85 0.70 -31.19
C PHE A 83 10.59 -0.05 -30.70
N ARG A 84 10.39 -1.27 -31.21
CA ARG A 84 9.28 -2.14 -30.82
C ARG A 84 9.41 -2.63 -29.37
N LYS A 85 10.60 -3.01 -28.92
CA LYS A 85 10.85 -3.40 -27.52
C LYS A 85 10.64 -2.21 -26.58
N LEU A 86 11.09 -1.03 -26.97
CA LEU A 86 10.88 0.21 -26.20
C LEU A 86 9.39 0.54 -26.03
N TYR A 87 8.65 0.49 -27.12
CA TYR A 87 7.21 0.74 -27.09
C TYR A 87 6.48 -0.26 -26.19
N GLY A 88 6.78 -1.56 -26.33
CA GLY A 88 6.24 -2.60 -25.47
C GLY A 88 6.63 -2.45 -24.01
N PHE A 89 7.84 -1.98 -23.72
CA PHE A 89 8.29 -1.70 -22.35
C PHE A 89 7.53 -0.53 -21.69
N VAL A 90 7.26 0.53 -22.45
CA VAL A 90 6.43 1.64 -21.96
C VAL A 90 5.02 1.16 -21.65
N PHE A 91 4.41 0.36 -22.54
CA PHE A 91 3.10 -0.27 -22.28
C PHE A 91 3.14 -1.15 -21.03
N LEU A 92 4.15 -2.02 -20.92
CA LEU A 92 4.33 -2.88 -19.76
C LEU A 92 4.35 -2.05 -18.47
N THR A 93 5.13 -0.98 -18.43
CA THR A 93 5.29 -0.12 -17.26
C THR A 93 3.97 0.56 -16.88
N ILE A 94 3.24 1.10 -17.86
CA ILE A 94 1.94 1.76 -17.63
C ILE A 94 0.92 0.77 -17.07
N PHE A 95 0.79 -0.41 -17.69
CA PHE A 95 -0.17 -1.42 -17.24
C PHE A 95 0.18 -1.97 -15.86
N LEU A 96 1.46 -2.18 -15.57
CA LEU A 96 1.92 -2.57 -14.23
C LEU A 96 1.61 -1.50 -13.20
N PHE A 97 1.80 -0.23 -13.53
CA PHE A 97 1.48 0.89 -12.64
C PHE A 97 0.00 0.91 -12.29
N VAL A 98 -0.86 0.86 -13.29
CA VAL A 98 -2.32 0.87 -13.10
C VAL A 98 -2.76 -0.35 -12.29
N PHE A 99 -2.30 -1.55 -12.68
CA PHE A 99 -2.63 -2.77 -11.98
C PHE A 99 -2.14 -2.78 -10.54
N ALA A 100 -0.91 -2.34 -10.30
CA ALA A 100 -0.34 -2.26 -8.96
C ALA A 100 -1.11 -1.30 -8.05
N GLY A 101 -1.64 -0.20 -8.60
CA GLY A 101 -2.55 0.72 -7.90
C GLY A 101 -3.87 0.06 -7.52
N PHE A 102 -4.49 -0.66 -8.45
CA PHE A 102 -5.73 -1.41 -8.17
C PHE A 102 -5.48 -2.55 -7.17
N ASN A 103 -4.43 -3.34 -7.36
CA ASN A 103 -4.07 -4.43 -6.46
C ASN A 103 -3.82 -3.94 -5.04
N SER A 104 -3.17 -2.80 -4.89
CA SER A 104 -2.95 -2.15 -3.60
C SER A 104 -4.27 -1.83 -2.91
N ARG A 105 -5.18 -1.13 -3.60
CA ARG A 105 -6.50 -0.79 -3.08
C ARG A 105 -7.34 -2.00 -2.71
N TYR A 106 -7.37 -3.01 -3.59
CA TYR A 106 -8.15 -4.22 -3.37
C TYR A 106 -7.61 -5.02 -2.17
N THR A 107 -6.30 -5.17 -2.10
CA THR A 107 -5.64 -5.87 -0.99
C THR A 107 -5.89 -5.15 0.33
N HIS A 108 -5.79 -3.81 0.38
CA HIS A 108 -6.12 -3.03 1.57
C HIS A 108 -7.57 -3.23 2.02
N LYS A 109 -8.52 -3.18 1.08
CA LYS A 109 -9.95 -3.37 1.39
C LYS A 109 -10.21 -4.78 1.94
N TRP A 110 -9.56 -5.79 1.38
CA TRP A 110 -9.68 -7.18 1.82
C TRP A 110 -9.05 -7.42 3.19
N PHE A 111 -7.83 -6.91 3.41
CA PHE A 111 -7.13 -6.99 4.70
C PHE A 111 -7.92 -6.27 5.80
N ARG A 112 -8.44 -5.09 5.53
CA ARG A 112 -9.26 -4.35 6.48
C ARG A 112 -10.49 -5.15 6.94
N LYS A 113 -11.14 -5.84 6.03
CA LYS A 113 -12.31 -6.68 6.37
C LYS A 113 -11.93 -7.84 7.30
N LYS A 114 -10.72 -8.38 7.17
CA LYS A 114 -10.26 -9.58 7.87
C LYS A 114 -9.39 -9.29 9.11
N TYR A 115 -8.66 -8.18 9.14
CA TYR A 115 -7.64 -7.88 10.13
C TYR A 115 -7.82 -6.47 10.73
N LYS A 116 -9.03 -6.14 11.14
CA LYS A 116 -9.24 -4.95 11.96
C LYS A 116 -8.63 -5.17 13.34
N HIS A 117 -7.81 -4.23 13.77
CA HIS A 117 -7.26 -4.22 15.12
C HIS A 117 -8.18 -3.41 16.03
N ASN A 118 -8.75 -4.05 17.04
CA ASN A 118 -9.45 -3.35 18.08
C ASN A 118 -8.47 -2.43 18.82
N THR A 119 -8.77 -1.16 18.86
CA THR A 119 -7.86 -0.16 19.41
C THR A 119 -8.61 0.66 20.45
N LEU A 120 -7.97 0.88 21.61
CA LEU A 120 -8.41 1.80 22.61
C LEU A 120 -7.61 3.08 22.50
N ILE A 121 -8.27 4.23 22.54
CA ILE A 121 -7.61 5.53 22.55
C ILE A 121 -7.42 5.94 24.01
N VAL A 122 -6.18 6.14 24.43
CA VAL A 122 -5.85 6.61 25.76
C VAL A 122 -6.00 8.13 25.78
N GLY A 123 -6.90 8.61 26.64
CA GLY A 123 -7.23 10.02 26.81
C GLY A 123 -8.67 10.34 26.42
N VAL A 124 -9.23 11.33 27.12
CA VAL A 124 -10.59 11.82 26.93
C VAL A 124 -10.51 13.31 26.65
N GLY A 125 -10.80 13.74 25.44
CA GLY A 125 -10.74 15.14 25.07
C GLY A 125 -11.00 15.36 23.59
N HIS A 126 -11.02 16.61 23.17
CA HIS A 126 -11.30 16.99 21.78
C HIS A 126 -10.36 16.28 20.78
N THR A 127 -9.07 16.19 21.11
CA THR A 127 -8.06 15.53 20.27
C THR A 127 -8.31 14.03 20.12
N ALA A 128 -8.71 13.36 21.22
CA ALA A 128 -9.06 11.95 21.19
C ALA A 128 -10.32 11.68 20.34
N ALA A 129 -11.33 12.55 20.47
CA ALA A 129 -12.54 12.48 19.65
C ALA A 129 -12.24 12.73 18.16
N GLN A 130 -11.41 13.71 17.83
CA GLN A 130 -10.95 13.95 16.45
C GLN A 130 -10.18 12.76 15.89
N LEU A 131 -9.27 12.16 16.66
CA LEU A 131 -8.52 10.98 16.26
C LEU A 131 -9.46 9.80 15.97
N ALA A 132 -10.43 9.56 16.85
CA ALA A 132 -11.44 8.51 16.64
C ALA A 132 -12.28 8.77 15.39
N PHE A 133 -12.68 10.01 15.15
CA PHE A 133 -13.41 10.40 13.95
C PHE A 133 -12.59 10.15 12.68
N VAL A 134 -11.33 10.55 12.67
CA VAL A 134 -10.40 10.30 11.55
C VAL A 134 -10.19 8.80 11.34
N CYS A 135 -10.01 8.02 12.40
CA CYS A 135 -9.85 6.57 12.29
C CYS A 135 -11.10 5.88 11.74
N ARG A 136 -12.30 6.30 12.17
CA ARG A 136 -13.58 5.75 11.70
C ARG A 136 -13.91 6.18 10.27
N GLY A 137 -13.65 7.44 9.94
CA GLY A 137 -13.89 8.00 8.60
C GLY A 137 -12.89 7.52 7.55
N ASN A 138 -11.69 7.12 7.96
CA ASN A 138 -10.65 6.69 7.04
C ASN A 138 -10.87 5.23 6.61
N SER A 139 -11.30 5.06 5.35
CA SER A 139 -11.51 3.72 4.78
C SER A 139 -10.23 2.87 4.67
N TYR A 140 -9.07 3.45 4.89
CA TYR A 140 -7.75 2.77 4.88
C TYR A 140 -7.23 2.46 6.28
N SER A 141 -7.88 2.93 7.34
CA SER A 141 -7.51 2.61 8.71
C SER A 141 -7.79 1.14 9.01
N LEU A 142 -6.78 0.42 9.49
CA LEU A 142 -6.93 -0.92 10.05
C LEU A 142 -7.35 -0.88 11.53
N LEU A 143 -7.49 0.31 12.10
CA LEU A 143 -7.85 0.53 13.48
C LEU A 143 -9.37 0.58 13.61
N ASP A 144 -9.92 -0.24 14.50
CA ASP A 144 -11.32 -0.20 14.90
C ASP A 144 -11.38 0.33 16.34
N VAL A 145 -11.75 1.60 16.47
CA VAL A 145 -11.78 2.26 17.77
C VAL A 145 -12.97 1.74 18.55
N GLN A 146 -12.68 0.92 19.57
CA GLN A 146 -13.68 0.30 20.44
C GLN A 146 -14.09 1.22 21.60
N GLY A 147 -13.20 2.12 22.03
CA GLY A 147 -13.49 3.00 23.16
C GLY A 147 -12.33 3.93 23.51
N PHE A 148 -12.54 4.67 24.59
CA PHE A 148 -11.55 5.58 25.16
C PHE A 148 -11.21 5.12 26.56
N VAL A 149 -9.92 5.13 26.90
CA VAL A 149 -9.44 4.90 28.26
C VAL A 149 -9.22 6.24 28.92
N ASN A 150 -9.97 6.50 30.00
CA ASN A 150 -9.80 7.71 30.80
C ASN A 150 -8.67 7.50 31.81
N CYS A 151 -7.50 8.07 31.53
CA CYS A 151 -6.47 8.18 32.53
C CYS A 151 -6.83 9.33 33.47
N LYS A 152 -7.25 9.04 34.68
CA LYS A 152 -7.42 10.06 35.75
C LYS A 152 -6.06 10.73 35.96
N SER A 153 -5.84 11.84 35.24
CA SER A 153 -4.68 12.70 35.49
C SER A 153 -5.00 13.54 36.73
N TYR A 154 -4.12 13.50 37.70
CA TYR A 154 -4.17 14.39 38.86
C TYR A 154 -4.18 15.85 38.35
N GLY A 155 -5.32 16.52 38.50
CA GLY A 155 -5.40 18.00 38.54
C GLY A 155 -5.77 18.74 37.24
N ILE A 156 -6.23 18.11 36.19
CA ILE A 156 -6.70 18.83 34.97
C ILE A 156 -8.21 18.72 34.86
N HIS A 157 -8.91 19.86 34.78
CA HIS A 157 -10.36 19.93 34.56
C HIS A 157 -10.77 19.16 33.31
N GLN A 158 -11.59 18.15 33.49
CA GLN A 158 -12.16 17.34 32.43
C GLN A 158 -13.34 18.06 31.79
N GLU A 159 -13.24 18.51 30.56
CA GLU A 159 -14.42 18.69 29.72
C GLU A 159 -14.92 17.30 29.32
N GLN A 160 -16.00 16.86 29.93
CA GLN A 160 -16.70 15.64 29.55
C GLN A 160 -17.33 15.85 28.17
N ILE A 161 -16.71 15.29 27.16
CA ILE A 161 -17.39 15.10 25.87
C ILE A 161 -18.24 13.84 26.03
N VAL A 162 -19.51 14.04 26.32
CA VAL A 162 -20.53 12.99 26.28
C VAL A 162 -20.83 12.69 24.84
N SER A 163 -20.09 11.77 24.24
CA SER A 163 -20.47 11.14 22.98
C SER A 163 -20.81 9.68 23.28
N GLU A 164 -21.68 9.08 22.48
CA GLU A 164 -22.22 7.70 22.60
C GLU A 164 -21.16 6.57 22.67
N ASN A 165 -19.92 6.88 23.01
CA ASN A 165 -18.82 5.94 23.07
C ASN A 165 -18.60 5.47 24.51
N ARG A 166 -18.58 4.17 24.72
CA ARG A 166 -18.24 3.56 26.02
C ARG A 166 -16.85 4.02 26.46
N THR A 167 -16.81 4.68 27.61
CA THR A 167 -15.56 5.00 28.30
C THR A 167 -15.28 3.83 29.27
N ILE A 168 -14.12 3.19 29.08
CA ILE A 168 -13.65 2.11 29.95
C ILE A 168 -12.66 2.73 30.93
N GLY A 169 -12.93 2.65 32.23
CA GLY A 169 -11.94 3.03 33.25
C GLY A 169 -10.78 2.05 33.29
N ILE A 170 -9.60 2.51 33.72
CA ILE A 170 -8.43 1.63 33.86
C ILE A 170 -8.69 0.53 34.93
N GLU A 171 -9.55 0.81 35.89
CA GLU A 171 -9.95 -0.12 36.94
C GLU A 171 -10.73 -1.34 36.41
N ASP A 172 -11.31 -1.23 35.20
CA ASP A 172 -12.11 -2.30 34.59
C ASP A 172 -11.27 -3.25 33.73
N VAL A 173 -9.95 -3.00 33.59
CA VAL A 173 -9.06 -3.80 32.72
C VAL A 173 -8.46 -4.99 33.49
N ASP A 174 -8.49 -4.98 34.81
CA ASP A 174 -7.93 -6.03 35.70
C ASP A 174 -8.96 -7.07 36.16
N SER A 175 -10.15 -7.10 35.53
CA SER A 175 -11.20 -8.07 35.86
C SER A 175 -11.45 -9.10 34.76
#